data_38c2ecaec45a21d77094736b094cf665
#
_entry.id   38c2ecaec45a21d77094736b094cf665
#
_cell.length_a   1.000
_cell.length_b   1.000
_cell.length_c   1.000
_cell.angle_alpha   90.00
_cell.angle_beta   90.00
_cell.angle_gamma   90.00
#
_symmetry.space_group_name_H-M   'P 1'
#
loop_
_entity.id
_entity.type
_entity.pdbx_description
1 polymer ?
#
loop_
_entity_poly.entity_id
_entity_poly.type
_entity_poly.pdbx_seq_one_letter_code
_entity_poly.pdbx_strand_id
1 'polypeptide(L)'
;MNARWFDRIIYGGAWKQIRFLIIIVVSLIVLSCLGVHWGSKYQMTPSEEMTVLATDSAANHSFQKTLWNVYNNFVDSGNLISISPEDRPWALIISLLGSVVLGGLLISTLSNIIERRVENCRNGLIHYKLSDHFVIIGADAMLPCLIRQLCQREKDCTLVIQTSKDVNEVRMELFSNLTKDEEKRIVLVHAMRDSKEELKKLYVADAKEVFILGDSGELDDVEYYHDSMNVDCLNLIGELCKEENRKPPLKCNVLFEYQSTFAVFQFSDIDDDIKEYIDFCPFNFYETWAQKVFVRNACSIREINYLPLDYQPVTYESEKYVHLVIVGMSRMGIALAVEAAHIAHYPNFIRDKKKKTRITFIDNEAMREMNSFKQAYENLFDVSYL
;
A
#
# COMPACT_ATOMS: atom_id res chain seq x y z
N MET A 1 -28.31 -30.67 -0.10
CA MET A 1 -27.15 -30.20 0.69
C MET A 1 -26.86 -28.78 0.23
N ASN A 2 -27.02 -27.78 1.10
CA ASN A 2 -27.06 -26.37 0.71
C ASN A 2 -25.71 -25.91 0.15
N ALA A 3 -25.67 -25.46 -1.11
CA ALA A 3 -24.49 -24.86 -1.76
C ALA A 3 -23.82 -23.79 -0.87
N ARG A 4 -24.61 -23.00 -0.14
CA ARG A 4 -24.13 -21.98 0.81
C ARG A 4 -23.23 -22.51 1.95
N TRP A 5 -23.37 -23.79 2.35
CA TRP A 5 -22.51 -24.39 3.36
C TRP A 5 -21.13 -24.72 2.79
N PHE A 6 -21.10 -25.22 1.56
CA PHE A 6 -19.87 -25.53 0.82
C PHE A 6 -19.09 -24.23 0.53
N ASP A 7 -19.80 -23.19 0.10
CA ASP A 7 -19.22 -21.87 -0.14
C ASP A 7 -18.59 -21.27 1.14
N ARG A 8 -19.25 -21.42 2.30
CA ARG A 8 -18.69 -20.97 3.60
C ARG A 8 -17.41 -21.70 4.02
N ILE A 9 -17.20 -22.92 3.55
CA ILE A 9 -15.96 -23.66 3.82
C ILE A 9 -14.87 -23.21 2.85
N ILE A 10 -15.21 -23.07 1.56
CA ILE A 10 -14.27 -22.63 0.52
C ILE A 10 -13.82 -21.19 0.76
N TYR A 11 -14.74 -20.28 1.09
CA TYR A 11 -14.42 -18.89 1.44
C TYR A 11 -13.91 -18.73 2.89
N GLY A 12 -14.01 -19.76 3.71
CA GLY A 12 -13.45 -19.79 5.06
C GLY A 12 -11.92 -19.83 5.01
N GLY A 13 -11.27 -19.13 5.96
CA GLY A 13 -9.81 -19.09 6.03
C GLY A 13 -9.14 -20.46 5.97
N ALA A 14 -7.85 -20.51 5.64
CA ALA A 14 -7.04 -21.72 5.42
C ALA A 14 -7.27 -22.83 6.45
N TRP A 15 -7.44 -22.49 7.72
CA TRP A 15 -7.75 -23.44 8.80
C TRP A 15 -9.07 -24.19 8.64
N LYS A 16 -10.10 -23.58 8.07
CA LYS A 16 -11.38 -24.27 7.81
C LYS A 16 -11.25 -25.27 6.66
N GLN A 17 -10.48 -24.93 5.65
CA GLN A 17 -10.21 -25.80 4.51
C GLN A 17 -9.36 -27.01 4.94
N ILE A 18 -8.32 -26.79 5.74
CA ILE A 18 -7.48 -27.86 6.29
C ILE A 18 -8.30 -28.79 7.20
N ARG A 19 -9.13 -28.25 8.09
CA ARG A 19 -10.04 -29.07 8.92
C ARG A 19 -10.99 -29.92 8.08
N PHE A 20 -11.56 -29.33 7.04
CA PHE A 20 -12.47 -30.06 6.14
C PHE A 20 -11.72 -31.18 5.40
N LEU A 21 -10.50 -30.94 4.94
CA LEU A 21 -9.65 -31.94 4.32
C LEU A 21 -9.35 -33.09 5.29
N ILE A 22 -8.96 -32.80 6.52
CA ILE A 22 -8.70 -33.80 7.57
C ILE A 22 -9.94 -34.65 7.80
N ILE A 23 -11.13 -34.06 7.91
CA ILE A 23 -12.38 -34.77 8.08
C ILE A 23 -12.65 -35.72 6.91
N ILE A 24 -12.41 -35.27 5.66
CA ILE A 24 -12.56 -36.14 4.48
C ILE A 24 -11.58 -37.33 4.56
N VAL A 25 -10.30 -37.09 4.85
CA VAL A 25 -9.27 -38.12 4.91
C VAL A 25 -9.62 -39.15 6.00
N VAL A 26 -9.96 -38.69 7.19
CA VAL A 26 -10.36 -39.57 8.30
C VAL A 26 -11.62 -40.36 7.95
N SER A 27 -12.62 -39.72 7.33
CA SER A 27 -13.84 -40.41 6.91
C SER A 27 -13.57 -41.49 5.86
N LEU A 28 -12.68 -41.22 4.89
CA LEU A 28 -12.28 -42.21 3.88
C LEU A 28 -11.52 -43.39 4.47
N ILE A 29 -10.62 -43.16 5.44
CA ILE A 29 -9.90 -44.23 6.14
C ILE A 29 -10.88 -45.08 6.92
N VAL A 30 -11.82 -44.49 7.67
CA VAL A 30 -12.85 -45.22 8.44
C VAL A 30 -13.75 -46.04 7.50
N LEU A 31 -14.22 -45.45 6.41
CA LEU A 31 -15.04 -46.17 5.41
C LEU A 31 -14.28 -47.35 4.80
N SER A 32 -12.99 -47.14 4.47
CA SER A 32 -12.12 -48.20 3.94
C SER A 32 -11.91 -49.33 4.97
N CYS A 33 -11.72 -49.01 6.25
CA CYS A 33 -11.63 -50.00 7.33
C CYS A 33 -12.91 -50.79 7.48
N LEU A 34 -14.06 -50.15 7.43
CA LEU A 34 -15.37 -50.82 7.51
C LEU A 34 -15.59 -51.74 6.30
N GLY A 35 -15.20 -51.29 5.09
CA GLY A 35 -15.29 -52.07 3.85
C GLY A 35 -14.45 -53.35 3.92
N VAL A 36 -13.19 -53.24 4.35
CA VAL A 36 -12.28 -54.39 4.51
C VAL A 36 -12.80 -55.34 5.61
N HIS A 37 -13.24 -54.78 6.73
CA HIS A 37 -13.75 -55.61 7.83
C HIS A 37 -15.04 -56.36 7.46
N TRP A 38 -15.90 -55.76 6.68
CA TRP A 38 -17.13 -56.41 6.21
C TRP A 38 -16.87 -57.42 5.08
N GLY A 39 -15.96 -57.09 4.14
CA GLY A 39 -15.53 -58.01 3.08
C GLY A 39 -14.86 -59.28 3.63
N SER A 40 -14.02 -59.17 4.63
CA SER A 40 -13.36 -60.33 5.28
C SER A 40 -14.34 -61.25 6.01
N LYS A 41 -15.48 -60.77 6.52
CA LYS A 41 -16.55 -61.60 7.10
C LYS A 41 -17.32 -62.41 6.05
N TYR A 42 -17.33 -62.03 4.80
CA TYR A 42 -18.02 -62.71 3.74
C TYR A 42 -17.19 -63.85 3.12
N GLN A 43 -15.88 -63.91 3.35
CA GLN A 43 -14.96 -64.93 2.81
C GLN A 43 -14.58 -66.05 3.79
N MET A 44 -15.13 -66.06 5.01
CA MET A 44 -14.96 -67.21 5.93
C MET A 44 -15.96 -68.31 5.62
N THR A 45 -15.67 -69.16 4.60
CA THR A 45 -16.11 -70.56 4.61
C THR A 45 -15.15 -71.34 5.50
N PRO A 46 -15.66 -72.20 6.41
CA PRO A 46 -14.81 -72.90 7.38
C PRO A 46 -14.14 -74.09 6.70
N SER A 47 -12.84 -74.08 6.60
CA SER A 47 -12.07 -75.32 6.51
C SER A 47 -11.30 -75.49 7.80
N GLU A 48 -11.66 -76.52 8.44
CA GLU A 48 -11.24 -77.26 9.68
C GLU A 48 -9.80 -76.99 10.14
N GLU A 49 -9.71 -77.10 11.47
CA GLU A 49 -8.56 -77.41 12.34
C GLU A 49 -7.62 -76.25 12.75
N MET A 50 -7.83 -75.71 13.87
CA MET A 50 -7.08 -76.04 15.10
C MET A 50 -7.53 -75.16 16.27
N THR A 51 -7.99 -75.86 17.29
CA THR A 51 -8.20 -75.44 18.65
C THR A 51 -7.05 -74.61 19.22
N VAL A 52 -7.38 -73.60 19.97
CA VAL A 52 -6.97 -73.34 21.36
C VAL A 52 -7.04 -71.89 21.71
N LEU A 53 -7.89 -71.55 22.68
CA LEU A 53 -7.77 -70.47 23.65
C LEU A 53 -7.14 -69.13 23.18
N ALA A 54 -7.97 -68.18 22.78
CA ALA A 54 -7.67 -66.81 22.96
C ALA A 54 -8.94 -65.98 23.10
N THR A 55 -9.22 -65.74 24.33
CA THR A 55 -10.10 -64.74 24.89
C THR A 55 -10.00 -63.38 24.18
N ASP A 56 -11.04 -62.64 24.18
CA ASP A 56 -11.35 -61.23 23.91
C ASP A 56 -10.26 -60.24 23.39
N SER A 57 -8.98 -60.57 23.52
CA SER A 57 -7.85 -59.80 23.00
C SER A 57 -7.68 -59.89 21.47
N ALA A 58 -8.15 -60.96 20.85
CA ALA A 58 -7.94 -61.23 19.41
C ALA A 58 -8.74 -60.30 18.50
N ALA A 59 -9.92 -59.87 18.92
CA ALA A 59 -10.77 -58.96 18.12
C ALA A 59 -10.21 -57.55 18.08
N ASN A 60 -9.66 -57.04 19.17
CA ASN A 60 -9.02 -55.73 19.23
C ASN A 60 -7.69 -55.69 18.46
N HIS A 61 -6.89 -56.76 18.54
CA HIS A 61 -5.66 -56.88 17.74
C HIS A 61 -5.93 -57.01 16.23
N SER A 62 -7.03 -57.62 15.85
CA SER A 62 -7.45 -57.74 14.45
C SER A 62 -7.83 -56.37 13.86
N PHE A 63 -8.61 -55.56 14.59
CA PHE A 63 -9.02 -54.23 14.13
C PHE A 63 -7.84 -53.28 14.05
N GLN A 64 -6.95 -53.24 15.03
CA GLN A 64 -5.74 -52.39 14.99
C GLN A 64 -4.83 -52.75 13.79
N LYS A 65 -4.65 -54.05 13.50
CA LYS A 65 -3.88 -54.49 12.31
C LYS A 65 -4.56 -54.06 11.03
N THR A 66 -5.88 -54.18 10.93
CA THR A 66 -6.63 -53.76 9.77
C THR A 66 -6.50 -52.23 9.57
N LEU A 67 -6.67 -51.45 10.64
CA LEU A 67 -6.51 -50.00 10.61
C LEU A 67 -5.11 -49.59 10.13
N TRP A 68 -4.07 -50.25 10.68
CA TRP A 68 -2.69 -50.00 10.31
C TRP A 68 -2.39 -50.32 8.83
N ASN A 69 -2.89 -51.48 8.36
CA ASN A 69 -2.73 -51.86 6.95
C ASN A 69 -3.46 -50.91 5.98
N VAL A 70 -4.68 -50.51 6.32
CA VAL A 70 -5.46 -49.52 5.52
C VAL A 70 -4.74 -48.21 5.51
N TYR A 71 -4.25 -47.73 6.66
CA TYR A 71 -3.46 -46.52 6.74
C TYR A 71 -2.19 -46.58 5.88
N ASN A 72 -1.42 -47.65 5.99
CA ASN A 72 -0.21 -47.81 5.18
C ASN A 72 -0.49 -47.85 3.69
N ASN A 73 -1.52 -48.59 3.26
CA ASN A 73 -1.92 -48.65 1.85
C ASN A 73 -2.49 -47.29 1.34
N PHE A 74 -3.08 -46.50 2.24
CA PHE A 74 -3.60 -45.18 1.90
C PHE A 74 -2.48 -44.17 1.71
N VAL A 75 -1.42 -44.23 2.53
CA VAL A 75 -0.30 -43.29 2.51
C VAL A 75 0.78 -43.71 1.51
N ASP A 76 1.07 -45.02 1.40
CA ASP A 76 2.14 -45.53 0.57
C ASP A 76 1.66 -46.66 -0.37
N SER A 77 1.52 -46.33 -1.63
CA SER A 77 1.14 -47.25 -2.70
C SER A 77 2.22 -48.30 -3.01
N GLY A 78 3.46 -48.13 -2.52
CA GLY A 78 4.56 -49.09 -2.72
C GLY A 78 4.38 -50.43 -1.94
N ASN A 79 3.54 -50.43 -0.89
CA ASN A 79 3.30 -51.59 -0.01
C ASN A 79 2.40 -52.69 -0.64
N LEU A 80 1.88 -52.48 -1.86
CA LEU A 80 1.02 -53.45 -2.57
C LEU A 80 1.70 -54.83 -2.80
N ILE A 81 3.04 -54.89 -2.83
CA ILE A 81 3.82 -56.09 -3.13
C ILE A 81 3.74 -57.12 -1.99
N SER A 82 3.56 -56.68 -0.74
CA SER A 82 3.56 -57.54 0.43
C SER A 82 2.14 -58.06 0.82
N ILE A 83 1.12 -57.77 0.01
CA ILE A 83 -0.26 -58.10 0.30
C ILE A 83 -0.66 -59.43 -0.31
N SER A 84 -1.48 -60.23 0.43
CA SER A 84 -2.03 -61.51 -0.06
C SER A 84 -2.79 -61.32 -1.38
N PRO A 85 -2.76 -62.28 -2.31
CA PRO A 85 -3.45 -62.15 -3.59
C PRO A 85 -4.92 -61.82 -3.50
N GLU A 86 -5.59 -62.26 -2.44
CA GLU A 86 -7.04 -62.08 -2.20
C GLU A 86 -7.37 -60.63 -1.81
N ASP A 87 -6.47 -59.95 -1.09
CA ASP A 87 -6.67 -58.57 -0.61
C ASP A 87 -6.17 -57.50 -1.62
N ARG A 88 -5.46 -57.90 -2.66
CA ARG A 88 -4.90 -56.96 -3.66
C ARG A 88 -5.93 -56.04 -4.29
N PRO A 89 -7.13 -56.43 -4.69
CA PRO A 89 -8.10 -55.52 -5.28
C PRO A 89 -8.52 -54.41 -4.31
N TRP A 90 -8.72 -54.73 -3.05
CA TRP A 90 -9.07 -53.74 -2.02
C TRP A 90 -7.91 -52.79 -1.73
N ALA A 91 -6.71 -53.34 -1.58
CA ALA A 91 -5.51 -52.56 -1.36
C ALA A 91 -5.24 -51.57 -2.53
N LEU A 92 -5.49 -52.00 -3.76
CA LEU A 92 -5.35 -51.15 -4.93
C LEU A 92 -6.37 -50.00 -4.93
N ILE A 93 -7.64 -50.26 -4.57
CA ILE A 93 -8.68 -49.22 -4.47
C ILE A 93 -8.31 -48.23 -3.37
N ILE A 94 -7.88 -48.68 -2.18
CA ILE A 94 -7.48 -47.85 -1.06
C ILE A 94 -6.25 -47.00 -1.42
N SER A 95 -5.25 -47.57 -2.07
CA SER A 95 -4.04 -46.87 -2.51
C SER A 95 -4.35 -45.81 -3.58
N LEU A 96 -5.24 -46.13 -4.55
CA LEU A 96 -5.68 -45.15 -5.55
C LEU A 96 -6.41 -43.99 -4.91
N LEU A 97 -7.34 -44.29 -3.97
CA LEU A 97 -8.03 -43.23 -3.21
C LEU A 97 -7.04 -42.39 -2.38
N GLY A 98 -6.09 -43.04 -1.72
CA GLY A 98 -5.03 -42.33 -0.98
C GLY A 98 -4.19 -41.40 -1.87
N SER A 99 -3.74 -41.89 -3.02
CA SER A 99 -2.98 -41.10 -3.97
C SER A 99 -3.75 -39.89 -4.47
N VAL A 100 -5.04 -40.07 -4.84
CA VAL A 100 -5.88 -38.96 -5.32
C VAL A 100 -6.17 -37.97 -4.22
N VAL A 101 -6.45 -38.42 -3.00
CA VAL A 101 -6.79 -37.53 -1.87
C VAL A 101 -5.57 -36.82 -1.32
N LEU A 102 -4.48 -37.54 -1.04
CA LEU A 102 -3.28 -36.93 -0.50
C LEU A 102 -2.53 -36.12 -1.57
N GLY A 103 -2.32 -36.67 -2.76
CA GLY A 103 -1.61 -35.99 -3.83
C GLY A 103 -2.43 -34.86 -4.45
N GLY A 104 -3.68 -35.14 -4.82
CA GLY A 104 -4.52 -34.18 -5.53
C GLY A 104 -5.08 -33.07 -4.63
N LEU A 105 -5.82 -33.44 -3.57
CA LEU A 105 -6.48 -32.47 -2.71
C LEU A 105 -5.53 -31.67 -1.83
N LEU A 106 -4.46 -32.29 -1.31
CA LEU A 106 -3.49 -31.60 -0.46
C LEU A 106 -2.68 -30.58 -1.28
N ILE A 107 -2.20 -30.97 -2.46
CA ILE A 107 -1.48 -30.08 -3.36
C ILE A 107 -2.39 -28.93 -3.81
N SER A 108 -3.63 -29.24 -4.22
CA SER A 108 -4.62 -28.24 -4.64
C SER A 108 -4.94 -27.25 -3.51
N THR A 109 -5.11 -27.73 -2.29
CA THR A 109 -5.40 -26.87 -1.13
C THR A 109 -4.20 -25.97 -0.81
N LEU A 110 -2.99 -26.51 -0.84
CA LEU A 110 -1.77 -25.74 -0.61
C LEU A 110 -1.57 -24.68 -1.71
N SER A 111 -1.76 -25.06 -2.97
CA SER A 111 -1.69 -24.15 -4.11
C SER A 111 -2.68 -23.00 -3.96
N ASN A 112 -3.94 -23.28 -3.63
CA ASN A 112 -4.96 -22.26 -3.40
C ASN A 112 -4.62 -21.32 -2.24
N ILE A 113 -4.01 -21.81 -1.15
CA ILE A 113 -3.58 -20.96 -0.03
C ILE A 113 -2.47 -20.01 -0.46
N ILE A 114 -1.49 -20.52 -1.21
CA ILE A 114 -0.36 -19.71 -1.72
C ILE A 114 -0.90 -18.68 -2.71
N GLU A 115 -1.75 -19.09 -3.64
CA GLU A 115 -2.32 -18.25 -4.69
C GLU A 115 -3.13 -17.08 -4.09
N ARG A 116 -4.00 -17.36 -3.11
CA ARG A 116 -4.72 -16.31 -2.36
C ARG A 116 -3.79 -15.35 -1.63
N ARG A 117 -2.70 -15.85 -1.04
CA ARG A 117 -1.75 -14.98 -0.37
C ARG A 117 -1.01 -14.08 -1.36
N VAL A 118 -0.63 -14.61 -2.51
CA VAL A 118 -0.02 -13.84 -3.60
C VAL A 118 -0.99 -12.78 -4.12
N GLU A 119 -2.25 -13.15 -4.32
CA GLU A 119 -3.30 -12.22 -4.76
C GLU A 119 -3.54 -11.11 -3.73
N ASN A 120 -3.65 -11.46 -2.45
CA ASN A 120 -3.77 -10.46 -1.38
C ASN A 120 -2.56 -9.53 -1.31
N CYS A 121 -1.33 -10.05 -1.55
CA CYS A 121 -0.14 -9.21 -1.67
C CYS A 121 -0.22 -8.26 -2.87
N ARG A 122 -0.68 -8.76 -4.02
CA ARG A 122 -0.83 -7.96 -5.23
C ARG A 122 -1.84 -6.84 -5.05
N ASN A 123 -2.95 -7.13 -4.38
CA ASN A 123 -4.03 -6.18 -4.14
C ASN A 123 -3.79 -5.28 -2.91
N GLY A 124 -2.62 -5.38 -2.27
CA GLY A 124 -2.27 -4.54 -1.12
C GLY A 124 -3.10 -4.81 0.14
N LEU A 125 -3.69 -6.01 0.28
CA LEU A 125 -4.55 -6.38 1.41
C LEU A 125 -3.77 -7.00 2.58
N ILE A 126 -2.45 -7.11 2.47
CA ILE A 126 -1.61 -7.65 3.55
C ILE A 126 -1.00 -6.51 4.34
N HIS A 127 -1.22 -6.56 5.64
CA HIS A 127 -0.70 -5.61 6.61
C HIS A 127 0.44 -6.26 7.38
N TYR A 128 1.55 -5.53 7.52
CA TYR A 128 2.72 -5.97 8.26
C TYR A 128 2.85 -5.16 9.54
N LYS A 129 3.13 -5.82 10.64
CA LYS A 129 3.48 -5.12 11.88
C LYS A 129 4.88 -4.55 11.73
N LEU A 130 4.97 -3.24 11.56
CA LEU A 130 6.21 -2.51 11.33
C LEU A 130 6.43 -1.47 12.42
N SER A 131 7.67 -1.10 12.63
CA SER A 131 8.09 -0.01 13.49
C SER A 131 9.27 0.71 12.84
N ASP A 132 9.43 1.99 13.13
CA ASP A 132 10.50 2.84 12.58
C ASP A 132 10.53 2.90 11.04
N HIS A 133 9.35 2.76 10.43
CA HIS A 133 9.14 2.81 8.98
C HIS A 133 8.59 4.18 8.57
N PHE A 134 8.68 4.49 7.28
CA PHE A 134 8.04 5.66 6.70
C PHE A 134 6.66 5.29 6.18
N VAL A 135 5.68 6.13 6.44
CA VAL A 135 4.33 5.98 5.87
C VAL A 135 4.09 7.12 4.89
N ILE A 136 3.68 6.78 3.68
CA ILE A 136 3.31 7.71 2.63
C ILE A 136 1.84 7.45 2.30
N ILE A 137 1.00 8.46 2.50
CA ILE A 137 -0.44 8.37 2.31
C ILE A 137 -0.80 9.08 1.01
N GLY A 138 -1.27 8.29 0.05
CA GLY A 138 -1.61 8.72 -1.29
C GLY A 138 -0.52 8.48 -2.33
N ALA A 139 -0.95 8.28 -3.58
CA ALA A 139 -0.10 8.09 -4.73
C ALA A 139 -0.23 9.28 -5.68
N ASP A 140 0.66 10.25 -5.52
CA ASP A 140 0.77 11.43 -6.35
C ASP A 140 1.97 11.37 -7.31
N ALA A 141 1.99 12.25 -8.31
CA ALA A 141 3.08 12.37 -9.29
C ALA A 141 4.47 12.60 -8.65
N MET A 142 4.52 13.17 -7.44
CA MET A 142 5.76 13.37 -6.68
C MET A 142 6.32 12.09 -6.04
N LEU A 143 5.52 11.05 -5.90
CA LEU A 143 5.85 9.85 -5.14
C LEU A 143 7.20 9.22 -5.54
N PRO A 144 7.54 9.03 -6.84
CA PRO A 144 8.85 8.47 -7.23
C PRO A 144 10.03 9.33 -6.76
N CYS A 145 9.88 10.65 -6.78
CA CYS A 145 10.92 11.58 -6.33
C CYS A 145 11.13 11.51 -4.81
N LEU A 146 10.04 11.47 -4.05
CA LEU A 146 10.06 11.35 -2.59
C LEU A 146 10.70 10.02 -2.16
N ILE A 147 10.31 8.91 -2.77
CA ILE A 147 10.89 7.58 -2.49
C ILE A 147 12.40 7.61 -2.70
N ARG A 148 12.86 8.16 -3.83
CA ARG A 148 14.29 8.24 -4.15
C ARG A 148 15.05 9.05 -3.11
N GLN A 149 14.51 10.17 -2.67
CA GLN A 149 15.11 11.00 -1.63
C GLN A 149 15.15 10.30 -0.27
N LEU A 150 14.08 9.61 0.12
CA LEU A 150 14.03 8.84 1.36
C LEU A 150 15.04 7.68 1.35
N CYS A 151 15.11 6.95 0.24
CA CYS A 151 16.08 5.86 0.07
C CYS A 151 17.54 6.33 0.05
N GLN A 152 17.81 7.57 -0.38
CA GLN A 152 19.13 8.19 -0.31
C GLN A 152 19.47 8.67 1.10
N ARG A 153 18.46 9.19 1.83
CA ARG A 153 18.61 9.65 3.21
C ARG A 153 18.89 8.48 4.16
N GLU A 154 18.21 7.35 3.96
CA GLU A 154 18.32 6.17 4.82
C GLU A 154 18.43 4.88 4.00
N LYS A 155 19.53 4.15 4.23
CA LYS A 155 19.83 2.95 3.43
C LYS A 155 18.94 1.75 3.75
N ASP A 156 18.46 1.61 4.98
CA ASP A 156 17.70 0.46 5.47
C ASP A 156 16.27 0.84 5.88
N CYS A 157 15.61 1.72 5.09
CA CYS A 157 14.26 2.14 5.38
C CYS A 157 13.22 1.23 4.70
N THR A 158 12.09 0.99 5.38
CA THR A 158 10.87 0.42 4.81
C THR A 158 9.89 1.55 4.55
N LEU A 159 9.31 1.58 3.35
CA LEU A 159 8.34 2.57 2.91
C LEU A 159 6.97 1.89 2.76
N VAL A 160 6.02 2.24 3.60
CA VAL A 160 4.63 1.80 3.47
C VAL A 160 3.86 2.87 2.72
N ILE A 161 3.36 2.54 1.55
CA ILE A 161 2.62 3.47 0.69
C ILE A 161 1.16 3.03 0.68
N GLN A 162 0.31 3.90 1.18
CA GLN A 162 -1.13 3.72 1.15
C GLN A 162 -1.71 4.39 -0.09
N THR A 163 -2.68 3.77 -0.72
CA THR A 163 -3.47 4.36 -1.80
C THR A 163 -4.89 3.81 -1.80
N SER A 164 -5.85 4.63 -2.20
CA SER A 164 -7.24 4.23 -2.46
C SER A 164 -7.44 3.69 -3.87
N LYS A 165 -6.47 3.90 -4.77
CA LYS A 165 -6.48 3.43 -6.16
C LYS A 165 -6.19 1.93 -6.27
N ASP A 166 -6.32 1.39 -7.48
CA ASP A 166 -5.86 0.03 -7.77
C ASP A 166 -4.34 -0.10 -7.56
N VAL A 167 -3.97 -0.95 -6.61
CA VAL A 167 -2.56 -1.14 -6.22
C VAL A 167 -1.71 -1.67 -7.37
N ASN A 168 -2.29 -2.42 -8.32
CA ASN A 168 -1.53 -2.93 -9.46
C ASN A 168 -1.22 -1.82 -10.47
N GLU A 169 -2.15 -0.90 -10.69
CA GLU A 169 -1.91 0.28 -11.54
C GLU A 169 -0.83 1.17 -10.92
N VAL A 170 -0.98 1.52 -9.65
CA VAL A 170 0.03 2.32 -8.92
C VAL A 170 1.39 1.63 -8.92
N ARG A 171 1.44 0.30 -8.74
CA ARG A 171 2.68 -0.48 -8.79
C ARG A 171 3.35 -0.40 -10.15
N MET A 172 2.60 -0.58 -11.24
CA MET A 172 3.16 -0.53 -12.60
C MET A 172 3.73 0.85 -12.91
N GLU A 173 2.99 1.91 -12.57
CA GLU A 173 3.43 3.29 -12.78
C GLU A 173 4.67 3.61 -11.95
N LEU A 174 4.62 3.29 -10.65
CA LEU A 174 5.69 3.59 -9.71
C LEU A 174 6.99 2.83 -10.05
N PHE A 175 6.90 1.52 -10.29
CA PHE A 175 8.08 0.67 -10.53
C PHE A 175 8.72 0.93 -11.89
N SER A 176 8.01 1.50 -12.86
CA SER A 176 8.62 1.96 -14.11
C SER A 176 9.64 3.09 -13.90
N ASN A 177 9.53 3.82 -12.79
CA ASN A 177 10.34 4.99 -12.47
C ASN A 177 11.37 4.76 -11.35
N LEU A 178 11.44 3.55 -10.79
CA LEU A 178 12.29 3.20 -9.65
C LEU A 178 13.33 2.13 -10.01
N THR A 179 14.39 2.08 -9.23
CA THR A 179 15.38 1.01 -9.30
C THR A 179 14.91 -0.22 -8.51
N LYS A 180 15.42 -1.41 -8.86
CA LYS A 180 15.08 -2.67 -8.15
C LYS A 180 15.41 -2.65 -6.66
N ASP A 181 16.36 -1.85 -6.23
CA ASP A 181 16.73 -1.75 -4.82
C ASP A 181 15.77 -0.82 -4.05
N GLU A 182 15.23 0.19 -4.71
CA GLU A 182 14.15 1.02 -4.18
C GLU A 182 12.84 0.22 -4.09
N GLU A 183 12.49 -0.54 -5.15
CA GLU A 183 11.28 -1.39 -5.17
C GLU A 183 11.21 -2.36 -3.98
N LYS A 184 12.33 -2.98 -3.59
CA LYS A 184 12.38 -3.94 -2.47
C LYS A 184 12.02 -3.35 -1.11
N ARG A 185 12.09 -2.03 -0.98
CA ARG A 185 11.82 -1.31 0.27
C ARG A 185 10.37 -0.88 0.40
N ILE A 186 9.58 -1.06 -0.65
CA ILE A 186 8.22 -0.56 -0.76
C ILE A 186 7.20 -1.66 -0.42
N VAL A 187 6.27 -1.31 0.43
CA VAL A 187 5.07 -2.07 0.74
C VAL A 187 3.87 -1.24 0.32
N LEU A 188 3.17 -1.67 -0.75
CA LEU A 188 1.95 -1.03 -1.20
C LEU A 188 0.75 -1.62 -0.45
N VAL A 189 -0.09 -0.75 0.10
CA VAL A 189 -1.28 -1.13 0.86
C VAL A 189 -2.49 -0.39 0.31
N HIS A 190 -3.55 -1.15 0.00
CA HIS A 190 -4.85 -0.57 -0.31
C HIS A 190 -5.58 -0.24 0.98
N ALA A 191 -5.85 1.04 1.19
CA ALA A 191 -6.54 1.54 2.38
C ALA A 191 -7.16 2.90 2.09
N MET A 192 -8.18 3.27 2.86
CA MET A 192 -8.80 4.59 2.80
C MET A 192 -8.17 5.52 3.82
N ARG A 193 -7.75 6.72 3.40
CA ARG A 193 -7.09 7.72 4.27
C ARG A 193 -8.04 8.40 5.27
N ASP A 194 -9.34 8.29 5.04
CA ASP A 194 -10.43 8.80 5.90
C ASP A 194 -10.95 7.76 6.90
N SER A 195 -10.34 6.57 6.95
CA SER A 195 -10.70 5.49 7.86
C SER A 195 -9.64 5.28 8.93
N LYS A 196 -9.99 5.58 10.18
CA LYS A 196 -9.11 5.41 11.34
C LYS A 196 -8.65 3.96 11.53
N GLU A 197 -9.57 2.99 11.30
CA GLU A 197 -9.27 1.56 11.40
C GLU A 197 -8.26 1.11 10.35
N GLU A 198 -8.32 1.68 9.14
CA GLU A 198 -7.38 1.35 8.07
C GLU A 198 -6.03 2.02 8.29
N LEU A 199 -6.00 3.27 8.74
CA LEU A 199 -4.77 3.95 9.13
C LEU A 199 -4.06 3.24 10.30
N LYS A 200 -4.81 2.70 11.27
CA LYS A 200 -4.26 1.90 12.35
C LYS A 200 -3.53 0.65 11.85
N LYS A 201 -4.02 0.02 10.79
CA LYS A 201 -3.38 -1.16 10.17
C LYS A 201 -2.04 -0.84 9.49
N LEU A 202 -1.77 0.44 9.19
CA LEU A 202 -0.48 0.90 8.66
C LEU A 202 0.56 1.11 9.77
N TYR A 203 0.17 0.96 11.04
CA TYR A 203 1.02 1.22 12.20
C TYR A 203 1.60 2.66 12.20
N VAL A 204 0.75 3.63 11.84
CA VAL A 204 1.17 5.05 11.73
C VAL A 204 1.73 5.59 13.04
N ALA A 205 1.20 5.17 14.19
CA ALA A 205 1.71 5.58 15.48
C ALA A 205 3.12 5.07 15.79
N ASP A 206 3.55 3.97 15.17
CA ASP A 206 4.90 3.38 15.29
C ASP A 206 5.83 3.84 14.15
N ALA A 207 5.34 4.67 13.23
CA ALA A 207 6.11 5.16 12.10
C ALA A 207 7.18 6.16 12.53
N LYS A 208 8.26 6.27 11.79
CA LYS A 208 9.32 7.26 11.98
C LYS A 208 8.89 8.65 11.53
N GLU A 209 8.25 8.72 10.37
CA GLU A 209 7.80 9.95 9.74
C GLU A 209 6.65 9.62 8.78
N VAL A 210 5.67 10.50 8.67
CA VAL A 210 4.51 10.35 7.79
C VAL A 210 4.52 11.47 6.74
N PHE A 211 4.16 11.11 5.51
CA PHE A 211 3.93 12.03 4.40
C PHE A 211 2.51 11.85 3.90
N ILE A 212 1.68 12.88 4.02
CA ILE A 212 0.31 12.89 3.53
C ILE A 212 0.30 13.66 2.22
N LEU A 213 0.26 12.92 1.10
CA LEU A 213 0.28 13.47 -0.26
C LEU A 213 -1.13 13.55 -0.85
N GLY A 214 -1.98 12.56 -0.55
CA GLY A 214 -3.23 12.33 -1.25
C GLY A 214 -3.03 11.57 -2.56
N ASP A 215 -4.13 11.06 -3.12
CA ASP A 215 -4.10 10.41 -4.44
C ASP A 215 -4.38 11.44 -5.54
N SER A 216 -3.53 11.52 -6.58
CA SER A 216 -3.74 12.42 -7.72
C SER A 216 -5.02 12.04 -8.49
N GLY A 217 -5.77 13.05 -8.98
CA GLY A 217 -7.00 12.84 -9.75
C GLY A 217 -8.24 12.48 -8.92
N GLU A 218 -8.18 12.57 -7.59
CA GLU A 218 -9.37 12.51 -6.75
C GLU A 218 -10.18 13.79 -6.89
N LEU A 219 -11.33 13.70 -7.58
CA LEU A 219 -12.32 14.78 -7.71
C LEU A 219 -11.71 16.16 -8.02
N ASP A 220 -10.92 16.22 -9.10
CA ASP A 220 -10.35 17.49 -9.60
C ASP A 220 -11.39 18.61 -9.81
N ASP A 221 -12.68 18.23 -9.87
CA ASP A 221 -13.81 19.15 -10.04
C ASP A 221 -14.26 19.83 -8.73
N VAL A 222 -13.81 19.36 -7.55
CA VAL A 222 -14.16 19.93 -6.26
C VAL A 222 -12.98 20.68 -5.67
N GLU A 223 -13.02 22.00 -5.79
CA GLU A 223 -12.00 22.91 -5.27
C GLU A 223 -11.76 22.65 -3.77
N TYR A 224 -10.49 22.55 -3.38
CA TYR A 224 -10.03 22.27 -1.98
C TYR A 224 -10.36 20.90 -1.40
N TYR A 225 -11.01 20.00 -2.12
CA TYR A 225 -11.33 18.66 -1.60
C TYR A 225 -10.07 17.90 -1.18
N HIS A 226 -9.03 17.92 -2.02
CA HIS A 226 -7.76 17.24 -1.76
C HIS A 226 -7.11 17.71 -0.45
N ASP A 227 -7.02 19.03 -0.24
CA ASP A 227 -6.38 19.62 0.93
C ASP A 227 -7.19 19.35 2.21
N SER A 228 -8.54 19.43 2.12
CA SER A 228 -9.42 19.08 3.22
C SER A 228 -9.25 17.63 3.68
N MET A 229 -9.22 16.69 2.74
CA MET A 229 -9.01 15.28 3.04
C MET A 229 -7.63 14.99 3.65
N ASN A 230 -6.60 15.76 3.28
CA ASN A 230 -5.28 15.64 3.89
C ASN A 230 -5.28 16.13 5.34
N VAL A 231 -6.04 17.20 5.64
CA VAL A 231 -6.21 17.70 7.02
C VAL A 231 -7.01 16.71 7.86
N ASP A 232 -8.10 16.16 7.33
CA ASP A 232 -8.88 15.13 8.03
C ASP A 232 -8.05 13.90 8.34
N CYS A 233 -7.23 13.44 7.39
CA CYS A 233 -6.29 12.35 7.60
C CYS A 233 -5.28 12.68 8.70
N LEU A 234 -4.72 13.89 8.72
CA LEU A 234 -3.81 14.35 9.79
C LEU A 234 -4.48 14.26 11.16
N ASN A 235 -5.72 14.71 11.28
CA ASN A 235 -6.49 14.67 12.52
C ASN A 235 -6.66 13.21 13.01
N LEU A 236 -7.04 12.29 12.11
CA LEU A 236 -7.17 10.87 12.45
C LEU A 236 -5.84 10.25 12.91
N ILE A 237 -4.73 10.62 12.27
CA ILE A 237 -3.39 10.19 12.70
C ILE A 237 -3.06 10.76 14.07
N GLY A 238 -3.39 12.03 14.33
CA GLY A 238 -3.20 12.66 15.63
C GLY A 238 -3.96 11.94 16.74
N GLU A 239 -5.21 11.57 16.49
CA GLU A 239 -6.01 10.76 17.42
C GLU A 239 -5.36 9.40 17.69
N LEU A 240 -4.86 8.69 16.66
CA LEU A 240 -4.17 7.41 16.83
C LEU A 240 -2.89 7.57 17.67
N CYS A 241 -2.11 8.61 17.42
CA CYS A 241 -0.90 8.92 18.21
C CYS A 241 -1.24 9.25 19.67
N LYS A 242 -2.37 9.93 19.91
CA LYS A 242 -2.91 10.22 21.25
C LYS A 242 -3.35 8.94 21.97
N GLU A 243 -4.08 8.04 21.31
CA GLU A 243 -4.49 6.73 21.86
C GLU A 243 -3.30 5.88 22.28
N GLU A 244 -2.23 5.85 21.49
CA GLU A 244 -1.00 5.09 21.76
C GLU A 244 -0.03 5.85 22.68
N ASN A 245 -0.38 7.08 23.12
CA ASN A 245 0.45 7.99 23.93
C ASN A 245 1.87 8.14 23.38
N ARG A 246 1.95 8.36 22.07
CA ARG A 246 3.23 8.42 21.35
C ARG A 246 4.14 9.54 21.86
N LYS A 247 5.40 9.21 22.08
CA LYS A 247 6.48 10.18 22.35
C LYS A 247 7.78 9.68 21.71
N PRO A 248 8.56 10.52 21.04
CA PRO A 248 8.33 11.95 20.73
C PRO A 248 7.18 12.16 19.72
N PRO A 249 6.72 13.41 19.49
CA PRO A 249 5.72 13.72 18.48
C PRO A 249 6.07 13.15 17.11
N LEU A 250 5.04 12.67 16.40
CA LEU A 250 5.19 12.13 15.05
C LEU A 250 5.31 13.26 14.04
N LYS A 251 6.40 13.27 13.28
CA LYS A 251 6.57 14.22 12.19
C LYS A 251 5.65 13.88 11.03
N CYS A 252 4.72 14.78 10.72
CA CYS A 252 3.73 14.66 9.66
C CYS A 252 3.93 15.76 8.63
N ASN A 253 4.44 15.39 7.45
CA ASN A 253 4.58 16.29 6.31
C ASN A 253 3.29 16.23 5.49
N VAL A 254 2.57 17.35 5.38
CA VAL A 254 1.26 17.41 4.73
C VAL A 254 1.32 18.28 3.49
N LEU A 255 0.99 17.69 2.34
CA LEU A 255 0.91 18.39 1.07
C LEU A 255 -0.38 19.19 0.99
N PHE A 256 -0.24 20.46 0.64
CA PHE A 256 -1.33 21.34 0.20
C PHE A 256 -1.15 21.64 -1.27
N GLU A 257 -2.12 21.38 -2.08
CA GLU A 257 -2.06 21.69 -3.51
C GLU A 257 -2.30 23.17 -3.81
N TYR A 258 -3.19 23.78 -3.04
CA TYR A 258 -3.55 25.19 -3.22
C TYR A 258 -2.70 26.08 -2.33
N GLN A 259 -2.07 27.10 -2.93
CA GLN A 259 -1.28 28.06 -2.17
C GLN A 259 -2.10 28.85 -1.16
N SER A 260 -3.38 29.11 -1.46
CA SER A 260 -4.31 29.77 -0.51
C SER A 260 -4.51 28.95 0.75
N THR A 261 -4.75 27.65 0.63
CA THR A 261 -4.90 26.73 1.75
C THR A 261 -3.58 26.62 2.52
N PHE A 262 -2.48 26.45 1.79
CA PHE A 262 -1.14 26.39 2.39
C PHE A 262 -0.82 27.65 3.21
N ALA A 263 -1.09 28.84 2.69
CA ALA A 263 -0.85 30.09 3.38
C ALA A 263 -1.62 30.20 4.69
N VAL A 264 -2.84 29.63 4.78
CA VAL A 264 -3.60 29.56 6.04
C VAL A 264 -2.92 28.60 7.00
N PHE A 265 -2.60 27.38 6.57
CA PHE A 265 -2.06 26.33 7.46
C PHE A 265 -0.60 26.53 7.81
N GLN A 266 0.17 27.30 7.04
CA GLN A 266 1.57 27.61 7.35
C GLN A 266 1.72 28.36 8.68
N PHE A 267 0.73 29.15 9.06
CA PHE A 267 0.72 29.98 10.26
C PHE A 267 -0.36 29.57 11.27
N SER A 268 -1.16 28.57 10.95
CA SER A 268 -2.20 28.05 11.84
C SER A 268 -1.65 26.95 12.72
N ASP A 269 -2.05 26.95 13.98
CA ASP A 269 -1.86 25.79 14.85
C ASP A 269 -2.89 24.71 14.49
N ILE A 270 -2.46 23.46 14.55
CA ILE A 270 -3.36 22.30 14.54
C ILE A 270 -4.15 22.24 15.86
N ASP A 271 -5.18 21.40 15.90
CA ASP A 271 -6.01 21.20 17.09
C ASP A 271 -5.14 20.96 18.32
N ASP A 272 -5.39 21.72 19.39
CA ASP A 272 -4.65 21.64 20.66
C ASP A 272 -4.66 20.22 21.23
N ASP A 273 -5.69 19.44 20.94
CA ASP A 273 -5.88 18.06 21.39
C ASP A 273 -4.83 17.07 20.82
N ILE A 274 -4.28 17.34 19.65
CA ILE A 274 -3.32 16.47 18.96
C ILE A 274 -1.92 17.10 18.85
N LYS A 275 -1.77 18.37 19.13
CA LYS A 275 -0.53 19.15 18.99
C LYS A 275 0.66 18.56 19.78
N GLU A 276 0.40 17.91 20.92
CA GLU A 276 1.45 17.24 21.71
C GLU A 276 2.00 15.97 21.04
N TYR A 277 1.23 15.37 20.10
CA TYR A 277 1.53 14.08 19.51
C TYR A 277 2.01 14.16 18.05
N ILE A 278 1.81 15.33 17.42
CA ILE A 278 2.11 15.59 16.01
C ILE A 278 3.05 16.79 15.86
N ASP A 279 4.14 16.58 15.14
CA ASP A 279 5.00 17.66 14.61
C ASP A 279 4.51 17.96 13.18
N PHE A 280 3.66 18.97 13.05
CA PHE A 280 2.99 19.34 11.81
C PHE A 280 3.91 20.14 10.90
N CYS A 281 4.17 19.62 9.71
CA CYS A 281 5.02 20.22 8.69
C CYS A 281 4.23 20.41 7.38
N PRO A 282 3.47 21.50 7.22
CA PRO A 282 2.78 21.77 5.97
C PRO A 282 3.78 22.16 4.87
N PHE A 283 3.53 21.72 3.65
CA PHE A 283 4.33 22.12 2.49
C PHE A 283 3.47 22.22 1.24
N ASN A 284 3.88 23.12 0.33
CA ASN A 284 3.35 23.20 -1.03
C ASN A 284 4.47 22.89 -2.02
N PHE A 285 4.21 21.92 -2.89
CA PHE A 285 5.21 21.47 -3.87
C PHE A 285 5.55 22.54 -4.88
N TYR A 286 4.54 23.20 -5.42
CA TYR A 286 4.72 24.20 -6.48
C TYR A 286 5.48 25.44 -5.98
N GLU A 287 5.17 25.89 -4.76
CA GLU A 287 5.90 26.99 -4.12
C GLU A 287 7.37 26.63 -3.90
N THR A 288 7.63 25.45 -3.34
CA THR A 288 9.01 24.96 -3.12
C THR A 288 9.80 24.88 -4.43
N TRP A 289 9.17 24.45 -5.52
CA TRP A 289 9.82 24.43 -6.83
C TRP A 289 10.01 25.82 -7.43
N ALA A 290 9.03 26.71 -7.30
CA ALA A 290 9.15 28.09 -7.76
C ALA A 290 10.32 28.80 -7.07
N GLN A 291 10.46 28.63 -5.75
CA GLN A 291 11.60 29.14 -4.99
C GLN A 291 12.93 28.59 -5.53
N LYS A 292 13.03 27.29 -5.79
CA LYS A 292 14.23 26.67 -6.36
C LYS A 292 14.59 27.20 -7.75
N VAL A 293 13.60 27.52 -8.58
CA VAL A 293 13.83 28.09 -9.92
C VAL A 293 14.52 29.44 -9.83
N PHE A 294 14.17 30.27 -8.85
CA PHE A 294 14.70 31.65 -8.75
C PHE A 294 15.90 31.75 -7.81
N VAL A 295 16.13 30.78 -6.94
CA VAL A 295 17.30 30.77 -6.06
C VAL A 295 18.47 30.08 -6.74
N ARG A 296 19.54 30.83 -6.97
CA ARG A 296 20.80 30.31 -7.50
C ARG A 296 21.47 29.44 -6.45
N ASN A 297 21.50 28.14 -6.69
CA ASN A 297 22.21 27.22 -5.78
C ASN A 297 23.72 27.32 -6.04
N ALA A 298 24.39 28.11 -5.23
CA ALA A 298 25.84 28.37 -5.37
C ALA A 298 26.70 27.15 -4.96
N CYS A 299 26.11 26.10 -4.39
CA CYS A 299 26.84 25.02 -3.72
C CYS A 299 26.97 23.73 -4.54
N SER A 300 26.33 23.57 -5.69
CA SER A 300 26.38 22.33 -6.45
C SER A 300 26.89 22.54 -7.88
N ILE A 301 28.00 21.89 -8.20
CA ILE A 301 28.63 21.91 -9.52
C ILE A 301 27.82 21.08 -10.55
N ARG A 302 26.86 20.28 -10.11
CA ARG A 302 26.10 19.33 -10.94
C ARG A 302 24.64 19.70 -11.16
N GLU A 303 24.12 20.70 -10.47
CA GLU A 303 22.74 21.12 -10.59
C GLU A 303 22.55 22.12 -11.72
N ILE A 304 21.39 22.05 -12.36
CA ILE A 304 20.98 23.01 -13.38
C ILE A 304 20.87 24.37 -12.68
N ASN A 305 21.75 25.30 -13.06
CA ASN A 305 21.66 26.68 -12.57
C ASN A 305 20.61 27.42 -13.38
N TYR A 306 19.51 27.77 -12.72
CA TYR A 306 18.54 28.68 -13.30
C TYR A 306 19.11 30.12 -13.28
N LEU A 307 18.85 30.87 -14.35
CA LEU A 307 19.24 32.29 -14.40
C LEU A 307 18.38 33.06 -13.40
N PRO A 308 18.99 33.98 -12.62
CA PRO A 308 18.22 34.88 -11.78
C PRO A 308 17.34 35.80 -12.65
N LEU A 309 16.22 36.28 -12.07
CA LEU A 309 15.29 37.19 -12.75
C LEU A 309 15.97 38.45 -13.25
N ASP A 310 16.95 38.93 -12.52
CA ASP A 310 17.72 40.14 -12.82
C ASP A 310 19.08 39.78 -13.44
N TYR A 311 19.15 39.22 -14.58
CA TYR A 311 20.41 38.86 -15.26
C TYR A 311 21.61 39.80 -14.99
N GLN A 312 21.35 41.08 -14.70
CA GLN A 312 22.27 42.09 -14.23
C GLN A 312 21.66 42.85 -13.05
N PRO A 313 22.46 43.32 -12.08
CA PRO A 313 21.96 44.10 -10.95
C PRO A 313 21.10 45.28 -11.43
N VAL A 314 19.88 45.36 -10.89
CA VAL A 314 18.96 46.47 -11.11
C VAL A 314 19.10 47.45 -9.95
N THR A 315 19.75 48.56 -10.20
CA THR A 315 19.99 49.65 -9.23
C THR A 315 18.91 50.71 -9.29
N TYR A 316 18.90 51.66 -8.37
CA TYR A 316 17.97 52.80 -8.35
C TYR A 316 17.98 53.62 -9.66
N GLU A 317 19.16 53.75 -10.30
CA GLU A 317 19.34 54.50 -11.56
C GLU A 317 19.03 53.68 -12.82
N SER A 318 18.78 52.36 -12.66
CA SER A 318 18.57 51.48 -13.82
C SER A 318 17.30 51.83 -14.58
N GLU A 319 17.44 51.97 -15.89
CA GLU A 319 16.32 52.19 -16.82
C GLU A 319 15.63 50.88 -17.25
N LYS A 320 16.19 49.71 -16.85
CA LYS A 320 15.69 48.36 -17.16
C LYS A 320 14.67 47.92 -16.08
N TYR A 321 13.77 47.04 -16.50
CA TYR A 321 12.88 46.32 -15.58
C TYR A 321 12.86 44.84 -15.95
N VAL A 322 12.46 44.01 -15.03
CA VAL A 322 12.31 42.56 -15.24
C VAL A 322 10.97 42.28 -15.91
N HIS A 323 10.99 41.45 -16.94
CA HIS A 323 9.80 40.96 -17.60
C HIS A 323 9.85 39.43 -17.65
N LEU A 324 9.02 38.77 -16.86
CA LEU A 324 8.85 37.31 -16.83
C LEU A 324 7.67 36.92 -17.72
N VAL A 325 7.90 36.01 -18.65
CA VAL A 325 6.84 35.42 -19.49
C VAL A 325 6.65 33.96 -19.09
N ILE A 326 5.43 33.61 -18.73
CA ILE A 326 5.05 32.25 -18.29
C ILE A 326 4.06 31.71 -19.34
N VAL A 327 4.40 30.56 -19.89
CA VAL A 327 3.52 29.82 -20.82
C VAL A 327 2.74 28.77 -20.03
N GLY A 328 1.43 28.95 -19.95
CA GLY A 328 0.51 28.14 -19.16
C GLY A 328 0.19 28.75 -17.79
N MET A 329 -1.11 28.90 -17.49
CA MET A 329 -1.61 29.28 -16.15
C MET A 329 -1.89 28.05 -15.28
N SER A 330 -1.00 27.05 -15.35
CA SER A 330 -1.04 25.89 -14.46
C SER A 330 -0.67 26.28 -13.02
N ARG A 331 -0.92 25.40 -12.06
CA ARG A 331 -0.51 25.59 -10.64
C ARG A 331 0.98 25.97 -10.52
N MET A 332 1.87 25.37 -11.35
CA MET A 332 3.29 25.73 -11.41
C MET A 332 3.49 27.14 -11.98
N GLY A 333 2.78 27.47 -13.05
CA GLY A 333 2.85 28.82 -13.64
C GLY A 333 2.41 29.90 -12.66
N ILE A 334 1.34 29.66 -11.92
CA ILE A 334 0.84 30.54 -10.86
C ILE A 334 1.88 30.67 -9.74
N ALA A 335 2.43 29.57 -9.26
CA ALA A 335 3.46 29.58 -8.22
C ALA A 335 4.70 30.37 -8.63
N LEU A 336 5.16 30.21 -9.89
CA LEU A 336 6.26 31.00 -10.43
C LEU A 336 5.95 32.49 -10.47
N ALA A 337 4.72 32.86 -10.84
CA ALA A 337 4.32 34.27 -10.88
C ALA A 337 4.27 34.88 -9.47
N VAL A 338 3.69 34.16 -8.52
CA VAL A 338 3.60 34.61 -7.12
C VAL A 338 4.99 34.77 -6.53
N GLU A 339 5.87 33.79 -6.69
CA GLU A 339 7.24 33.83 -6.20
C GLU A 339 8.03 34.98 -6.89
N ALA A 340 7.93 35.13 -8.22
CA ALA A 340 8.55 36.21 -8.91
C ALA A 340 8.08 37.58 -8.41
N ALA A 341 6.79 37.72 -8.13
CA ALA A 341 6.25 38.98 -7.59
C ALA A 341 6.77 39.24 -6.17
N HIS A 342 6.97 38.19 -5.34
CA HIS A 342 7.54 38.32 -4.00
C HIS A 342 9.00 38.76 -3.97
N ILE A 343 9.84 38.21 -4.85
CA ILE A 343 11.30 38.46 -4.81
C ILE A 343 11.77 39.58 -5.71
N ALA A 344 11.01 39.95 -6.75
CA ALA A 344 11.47 40.89 -7.78
C ALA A 344 11.07 42.34 -7.47
N HIS A 345 11.46 42.82 -6.30
CA HIS A 345 11.30 44.21 -5.88
C HIS A 345 12.60 44.98 -6.05
N TYR A 346 12.74 45.72 -7.12
CA TYR A 346 13.97 46.42 -7.45
C TYR A 346 13.94 47.92 -7.08
N PRO A 347 15.09 48.51 -6.69
CA PRO A 347 15.12 49.91 -6.21
C PRO A 347 14.61 50.97 -7.19
N ASN A 348 14.74 50.74 -8.49
CA ASN A 348 14.29 51.67 -9.55
C ASN A 348 12.77 51.85 -9.59
N PHE A 349 12.00 50.90 -9.08
CA PHE A 349 10.55 51.01 -8.93
C PHE A 349 10.15 52.18 -8.00
N ILE A 350 10.94 52.45 -6.96
CA ILE A 350 10.67 53.57 -6.06
C ILE A 350 10.74 54.88 -6.80
N ARG A 351 11.68 55.01 -7.76
CA ARG A 351 11.84 56.20 -8.57
C ARG A 351 10.75 56.33 -9.65
N ASP A 352 10.45 55.23 -10.30
CA ASP A 352 9.47 55.20 -11.40
C ASP A 352 8.59 53.94 -11.30
N LYS A 353 7.33 54.11 -10.92
CA LYS A 353 6.35 53.03 -10.79
C LYS A 353 6.16 52.20 -12.07
N LYS A 354 6.47 52.77 -13.26
CA LYS A 354 6.40 52.04 -14.55
C LYS A 354 7.46 50.94 -14.67
N LYS A 355 8.46 50.93 -13.77
CA LYS A 355 9.54 49.96 -13.74
C LYS A 355 9.27 48.79 -12.79
N LYS A 356 8.01 48.61 -12.38
CA LYS A 356 7.57 47.38 -11.70
C LYS A 356 7.95 46.14 -12.52
N THR A 357 8.28 45.06 -11.83
CA THR A 357 8.39 43.75 -12.47
C THR A 357 7.11 43.44 -13.25
N ARG A 358 7.25 43.03 -14.48
CA ARG A 358 6.13 42.65 -15.34
C ARG A 358 6.09 41.13 -15.47
N ILE A 359 4.91 40.55 -15.27
CA ILE A 359 4.66 39.12 -15.45
C ILE A 359 3.57 39.00 -16.50
N THR A 360 3.81 38.22 -17.55
CA THR A 360 2.84 37.97 -18.61
C THR A 360 2.56 36.48 -18.73
N PHE A 361 1.30 36.11 -18.65
CA PHE A 361 0.87 34.76 -18.94
C PHE A 361 0.45 34.62 -20.41
N ILE A 362 0.79 33.47 -20.98
CA ILE A 362 0.33 33.04 -22.31
C ILE A 362 -0.39 31.72 -22.13
N ASP A 363 -1.72 31.73 -22.24
CA ASP A 363 -2.57 30.56 -22.06
C ASP A 363 -3.82 30.65 -22.94
N ASN A 364 -4.38 29.53 -23.35
CA ASN A 364 -5.61 29.47 -24.14
C ASN A 364 -6.83 29.97 -23.33
N GLU A 365 -6.84 29.76 -22.02
CA GLU A 365 -7.90 30.12 -21.08
C GLU A 365 -7.50 31.33 -20.21
N ALA A 366 -6.47 32.10 -20.61
CA ALA A 366 -5.86 33.15 -19.79
C ALA A 366 -6.86 34.13 -19.19
N MET A 367 -7.90 34.52 -19.92
CA MET A 367 -8.92 35.46 -19.42
C MET A 367 -9.75 34.91 -18.28
N ARG A 368 -10.07 33.61 -18.31
CA ARG A 368 -10.82 32.92 -17.26
C ARG A 368 -9.96 32.73 -16.02
N GLU A 369 -8.80 32.17 -16.21
CA GLU A 369 -7.85 31.88 -15.12
C GLU A 369 -7.35 33.15 -14.44
N MET A 370 -7.14 34.25 -15.21
CA MET A 370 -6.73 35.56 -14.67
C MET A 370 -7.79 36.14 -13.71
N ASN A 371 -9.07 35.90 -13.94
CA ASN A 371 -10.10 36.39 -13.03
C ASN A 371 -10.04 35.70 -11.63
N SER A 372 -9.84 34.38 -11.62
CA SER A 372 -9.64 33.63 -10.38
C SER A 372 -8.33 34.04 -9.70
N PHE A 373 -7.24 34.19 -10.48
CA PHE A 373 -5.95 34.66 -9.99
C PHE A 373 -6.03 36.07 -9.35
N LYS A 374 -6.75 37.02 -9.97
CA LYS A 374 -6.93 38.35 -9.41
C LYS A 374 -7.66 38.34 -8.07
N GLN A 375 -8.66 37.49 -7.93
CA GLN A 375 -9.40 37.38 -6.66
C GLN A 375 -8.54 36.80 -5.55
N ALA A 376 -7.72 35.78 -5.89
CA ALA A 376 -6.87 35.09 -4.91
C ALA A 376 -5.65 35.94 -4.49
N TYR A 377 -5.11 36.75 -5.40
CA TYR A 377 -3.82 37.46 -5.22
C TYR A 377 -3.91 38.96 -5.52
N GLU A 378 -4.95 39.63 -5.05
CA GLU A 378 -5.20 41.07 -5.31
C GLU A 378 -3.96 41.95 -5.02
N ASN A 379 -3.31 41.72 -3.88
CA ASN A 379 -2.14 42.51 -3.45
C ASN A 379 -0.91 42.39 -4.35
N LEU A 380 -0.80 41.34 -5.17
CA LEU A 380 0.32 41.21 -6.10
C LEU A 380 0.30 42.28 -7.21
N PHE A 381 -0.87 42.80 -7.53
CA PHE A 381 -1.01 43.85 -8.56
C PHE A 381 -0.50 45.24 -8.09
N ASP A 382 -0.31 45.39 -6.77
CA ASP A 382 0.32 46.60 -6.24
C ASP A 382 1.82 46.61 -6.44
N VAL A 383 2.45 45.43 -6.45
CA VAL A 383 3.91 45.30 -6.52
C VAL A 383 4.44 44.88 -7.90
N SER A 384 3.60 44.32 -8.75
CA SER A 384 3.94 43.86 -10.08
C SER A 384 2.87 44.23 -11.11
N TYR A 385 3.20 44.22 -12.40
CA TYR A 385 2.23 44.23 -13.48
C TYR A 385 2.00 42.80 -13.97
N LEU A 386 0.77 42.36 -13.82
CA LEU A 386 0.33 41.02 -14.21
C LEU A 386 -0.67 41.08 -15.35
#